data_e579c55dcea9abdd54f15c2b20544307
#
_entry.id   e579c55dcea9abdd54f15c2b20544307
#
_cell.length_a   1.000
_cell.length_b   1.000
_cell.length_c   1.000
_cell.angle_alpha   90.00
_cell.angle_beta   90.00
_cell.angle_gamma   90.00
#
_symmetry.space_group_name_H-M   'P 1'
#
loop_
_entity.id
_entity.type
_entity.pdbx_description
1 polymer ?
#
loop_
_entity_poly.entity_id
_entity_poly.type
_entity_poly.pdbx_seq_one_letter_code
_entity_poly.pdbx_strand_id
1 'polypeptide(L)'
;HGTYPYVTSSNCVSGQAAAGAGVGPHMLHYILGITKAYTTRVGGGPFPSELDIETQGTPGYQMSTKGKEIGTVTKRKRRCGWFDAAALKRSAMINSLTGLCITKLDVLDGIKKIGICVGYELDGKKIDLLPLGADQVERCKPIFIEVDGWDESTFGIKSMNDLPKNAQLYLKT
;
A
#
# COMPACT_ATOMS: atom_id res chain seq x y z
N HIS A 1 -15.98 -5.48 -3.58
CA HIS A 1 -14.96 -4.46 -3.33
C HIS A 1 -13.75 -4.70 -4.21
N GLY A 2 -12.96 -3.67 -4.47
CA GLY A 2 -11.74 -3.74 -5.28
C GLY A 2 -12.00 -3.59 -6.77
N THR A 3 -11.08 -4.11 -7.57
CA THR A 3 -10.98 -3.89 -9.01
C THR A 3 -11.48 -5.09 -9.82
N TYR A 4 -12.72 -5.52 -9.61
CA TYR A 4 -13.31 -6.56 -10.42
C TYR A 4 -13.15 -6.21 -11.93
N PRO A 5 -12.75 -7.13 -12.83
CA PRO A 5 -12.59 -8.57 -12.62
C PRO A 5 -11.19 -9.02 -12.08
N TYR A 6 -10.30 -8.10 -11.76
CA TYR A 6 -8.95 -8.38 -11.27
C TYR A 6 -8.95 -8.64 -9.75
N VAL A 7 -9.53 -9.75 -9.33
CA VAL A 7 -9.78 -10.09 -7.94
C VAL A 7 -9.20 -11.46 -7.58
N THR A 8 -9.15 -11.77 -6.29
CA THR A 8 -8.77 -13.08 -5.76
C THR A 8 -10.00 -13.85 -5.29
N SER A 9 -9.91 -15.18 -5.24
CA SER A 9 -10.90 -16.04 -4.59
C SER A 9 -10.80 -16.00 -3.06
N SER A 10 -9.74 -15.43 -2.50
CA SER A 10 -9.54 -15.33 -1.05
C SER A 10 -10.48 -14.30 -0.43
N ASN A 11 -10.98 -14.59 0.78
CA ASN A 11 -11.70 -13.62 1.58
C ASN A 11 -10.72 -12.62 2.19
N CYS A 12 -10.82 -11.36 1.79
CA CYS A 12 -9.92 -10.29 2.20
C CYS A 12 -10.57 -9.29 3.16
N VAL A 13 -11.76 -9.62 3.70
CA VAL A 13 -12.49 -8.79 4.66
C VAL A 13 -12.44 -9.44 6.03
N SER A 14 -12.06 -8.66 7.06
CA SER A 14 -11.88 -9.13 8.43
C SER A 14 -13.12 -9.83 9.02
N GLY A 15 -14.32 -9.39 8.65
CA GLY A 15 -15.59 -10.03 9.09
C GLY A 15 -15.69 -11.50 8.72
N GLN A 16 -14.98 -11.97 7.69
CA GLN A 16 -14.94 -13.38 7.34
C GLN A 16 -14.22 -14.23 8.40
N ALA A 17 -13.31 -13.65 9.18
CA ALA A 17 -12.64 -14.37 10.25
C ALA A 17 -13.63 -14.84 11.33
N ALA A 18 -14.59 -13.98 11.72
CA ALA A 18 -15.64 -14.36 12.65
C ALA A 18 -16.56 -15.45 12.07
N ALA A 19 -17.01 -15.29 10.83
CA ALA A 19 -17.86 -16.27 10.15
C ALA A 19 -17.13 -17.62 9.98
N GLY A 20 -15.87 -17.59 9.55
CA GLY A 20 -15.07 -18.81 9.36
C GLY A 20 -14.73 -19.56 10.65
N ALA A 21 -14.56 -18.83 11.75
CA ALA A 21 -14.32 -19.40 13.09
C ALA A 21 -15.60 -19.81 13.82
N GLY A 22 -16.78 -19.45 13.31
CA GLY A 22 -18.05 -19.74 13.95
C GLY A 22 -18.29 -18.93 15.23
N VAL A 23 -17.72 -17.73 15.34
CA VAL A 23 -17.90 -16.84 16.51
C VAL A 23 -18.61 -15.55 16.13
N GLY A 24 -19.19 -14.88 17.12
CA GLY A 24 -19.82 -13.58 16.88
C GLY A 24 -18.80 -12.48 16.54
N PRO A 25 -19.17 -11.47 15.74
CA PRO A 25 -18.24 -10.43 15.30
C PRO A 25 -17.63 -9.61 16.46
N HIS A 26 -18.30 -9.49 17.58
CA HIS A 26 -17.78 -8.83 18.79
C HIS A 26 -16.57 -9.53 19.44
N MET A 27 -16.28 -10.78 19.02
CA MET A 27 -15.08 -11.48 19.47
C MET A 27 -13.81 -10.98 18.78
N LEU A 28 -13.93 -10.20 17.72
CA LEU A 28 -12.80 -9.55 17.04
C LEU A 28 -12.50 -8.20 17.71
N HIS A 29 -11.78 -8.23 18.83
CA HIS A 29 -11.52 -7.03 19.63
C HIS A 29 -10.43 -6.14 19.04
N TYR A 30 -9.52 -6.70 18.24
CA TYR A 30 -8.43 -5.98 17.59
C TYR A 30 -8.18 -6.53 16.19
N ILE A 31 -8.16 -5.65 15.20
CA ILE A 31 -7.94 -6.00 13.79
C ILE A 31 -6.70 -5.26 13.32
N LEU A 32 -5.60 -5.99 13.15
CA LEU A 32 -4.34 -5.46 12.67
C LEU A 32 -4.26 -5.58 11.16
N GLY A 33 -4.27 -4.45 10.46
CA GLY A 33 -4.02 -4.38 9.03
C GLY A 33 -2.51 -4.47 8.75
N ILE A 34 -2.07 -5.46 7.96
CA ILE A 34 -0.67 -5.57 7.54
C ILE A 34 -0.55 -4.93 6.16
N THR A 35 0.32 -3.93 6.04
CA THR A 35 0.60 -3.24 4.79
C THR A 35 2.11 -3.04 4.62
N LYS A 36 2.56 -2.84 3.39
CA LYS A 36 3.93 -2.40 3.12
C LYS A 36 4.02 -0.88 3.18
N ALA A 37 5.21 -0.35 3.37
CA ALA A 37 5.47 1.09 3.25
C ALA A 37 5.35 1.63 1.81
N TYR A 38 4.98 0.80 0.85
CA TYR A 38 4.70 1.13 -0.55
C TYR A 38 3.66 0.15 -1.09
N THR A 39 3.08 0.44 -2.24
CA THR A 39 2.04 -0.42 -2.82
C THR A 39 2.63 -1.41 -3.81
N THR A 40 2.12 -2.64 -3.82
CA THR A 40 2.45 -3.64 -4.83
C THR A 40 1.21 -4.28 -5.42
N ARG A 41 1.29 -4.68 -6.69
CA ARG A 41 0.23 -5.40 -7.37
C ARG A 41 0.78 -6.60 -8.14
N VAL A 42 0.05 -7.71 -8.10
CA VAL A 42 0.33 -8.89 -8.92
C VAL A 42 -0.68 -8.94 -10.05
N GLY A 43 -0.20 -9.17 -11.27
CA GLY A 43 -1.06 -9.32 -12.44
C GLY A 43 -1.59 -8.00 -13.00
N GLY A 44 -2.61 -8.10 -13.83
CA GLY A 44 -3.22 -6.98 -14.55
C GLY A 44 -4.11 -6.11 -13.67
N GLY A 45 -4.77 -5.15 -14.33
CA GLY A 45 -5.70 -4.23 -13.72
C GLY A 45 -5.07 -2.87 -13.38
N PRO A 46 -5.91 -1.88 -13.06
CA PRO A 46 -5.48 -0.52 -12.82
C PRO A 46 -4.66 -0.37 -11.54
N PHE A 47 -3.66 0.49 -11.60
CA PHE A 47 -2.74 0.77 -10.49
C PHE A 47 -2.36 2.26 -10.50
N PRO A 48 -3.17 3.16 -9.97
CA PRO A 48 -2.98 4.59 -10.11
C PRO A 48 -1.62 5.12 -9.60
N SER A 49 -1.10 4.55 -8.52
CA SER A 49 0.18 4.97 -7.92
C SER A 49 1.39 4.21 -8.47
N GLU A 50 1.25 3.47 -9.57
CA GLU A 50 2.31 2.66 -10.17
C GLU A 50 3.53 3.47 -10.58
N LEU A 51 4.71 2.87 -10.43
CA LEU A 51 6.01 3.41 -10.82
C LEU A 51 6.70 2.49 -11.81
N ASP A 52 7.63 3.07 -12.56
CA ASP A 52 8.52 2.31 -13.43
C ASP A 52 9.49 1.45 -12.59
N ILE A 53 9.40 0.14 -12.78
CA ILE A 53 10.24 -0.86 -12.10
C ILE A 53 11.39 -1.39 -12.96
N GLU A 54 11.48 -0.97 -14.23
CA GLU A 54 12.48 -1.50 -15.16
C GLU A 54 13.69 -0.57 -15.30
N THR A 55 13.50 0.75 -15.20
CA THR A 55 14.56 1.73 -15.33
C THR A 55 15.39 1.80 -14.05
N GLN A 56 16.67 1.43 -14.15
CA GLN A 56 17.62 1.49 -13.03
C GLN A 56 17.75 2.92 -12.48
N GLY A 57 17.78 3.05 -11.16
CA GLY A 57 17.88 4.34 -10.46
C GLY A 57 16.55 5.00 -10.15
N THR A 58 15.42 4.45 -10.64
CA THR A 58 14.09 4.94 -10.25
C THR A 58 13.67 4.37 -8.90
N PRO A 59 12.79 5.07 -8.16
CA PRO A 59 12.22 4.54 -6.91
C PRO A 59 11.50 3.19 -7.11
N GLY A 60 10.76 3.03 -8.21
CA GLY A 60 10.07 1.78 -8.53
C GLY A 60 11.04 0.61 -8.74
N TYR A 61 12.14 0.85 -9.45
CA TYR A 61 13.21 -0.15 -9.61
C TYR A 61 13.80 -0.56 -8.25
N GLN A 62 14.09 0.40 -7.37
CA GLN A 62 14.57 0.11 -6.03
C GLN A 62 13.56 -0.72 -5.22
N MET A 63 12.27 -0.35 -5.23
CA MET A 63 11.22 -1.11 -4.56
C MET A 63 11.15 -2.55 -5.06
N SER A 64 11.22 -2.75 -6.37
CA SER A 64 11.18 -4.07 -7.00
C SER A 64 12.39 -4.94 -6.62
N THR A 65 13.60 -4.38 -6.69
CA THR A 65 14.87 -5.11 -6.49
C THR A 65 15.20 -5.30 -5.02
N LYS A 66 15.32 -4.21 -4.24
CA LYS A 66 15.63 -4.22 -2.81
C LYS A 66 14.49 -4.91 -2.03
N GLY A 67 13.24 -4.65 -2.44
CA GLY A 67 12.05 -5.28 -1.87
C GLY A 67 11.89 -6.76 -2.25
N LYS A 68 12.69 -7.28 -3.21
CA LYS A 68 12.55 -8.65 -3.75
C LYS A 68 11.11 -8.94 -4.16
N GLU A 69 10.50 -8.02 -4.89
CA GLU A 69 9.10 -8.10 -5.26
C GLU A 69 8.88 -9.06 -6.43
N ILE A 70 9.00 -10.35 -6.12
CA ILE A 70 8.81 -11.47 -7.04
C ILE A 70 7.79 -12.43 -6.41
N GLY A 71 6.84 -12.88 -7.22
CA GLY A 71 5.87 -13.90 -6.80
C GLY A 71 6.55 -15.22 -6.48
N THR A 72 6.31 -15.76 -5.29
CA THR A 72 6.99 -16.98 -4.80
C THR A 72 6.75 -18.18 -5.74
N VAL A 73 5.52 -18.33 -6.23
CA VAL A 73 5.12 -19.46 -7.09
C VAL A 73 5.37 -19.15 -8.57
N THR A 74 4.83 -18.02 -9.04
CA THR A 74 4.83 -17.69 -10.48
C THR A 74 6.15 -17.09 -10.97
N LYS A 75 7.05 -16.72 -10.05
CA LYS A 75 8.32 -16.01 -10.34
C LYS A 75 8.15 -14.72 -11.15
N ARG A 76 6.92 -14.20 -11.25
CA ARG A 76 6.65 -12.93 -11.94
C ARG A 76 7.02 -11.76 -11.04
N LYS A 77 7.63 -10.73 -11.62
CA LYS A 77 7.83 -9.45 -10.93
C LYS A 77 6.48 -8.86 -10.51
N ARG A 78 6.43 -8.31 -9.31
CA ARG A 78 5.29 -7.52 -8.85
C ARG A 78 5.47 -6.10 -9.30
N ARG A 79 4.39 -5.49 -9.77
CA ARG A 79 4.31 -4.06 -10.04
C ARG A 79 4.44 -3.31 -8.71
N CYS A 80 5.19 -2.23 -8.67
CA CYS A 80 5.40 -1.41 -7.48
C CYS A 80 4.92 0.02 -7.71
N GLY A 81 4.50 0.68 -6.67
CA GLY A 81 4.06 2.06 -6.72
C GLY A 81 4.16 2.75 -5.36
N TRP A 82 3.96 4.06 -5.36
CA TRP A 82 3.91 4.82 -4.13
C TRP A 82 2.81 4.32 -3.19
N PHE A 83 3.00 4.54 -1.89
CA PHE A 83 1.99 4.20 -0.89
C PHE A 83 0.66 4.88 -1.20
N ASP A 84 -0.40 4.10 -1.29
CA ASP A 84 -1.73 4.59 -1.62
C ASP A 84 -2.59 4.69 -0.36
N ALA A 85 -2.50 5.85 0.30
CA ALA A 85 -3.23 6.11 1.53
C ALA A 85 -4.75 6.20 1.30
N ALA A 86 -5.19 6.67 0.12
CA ALA A 86 -6.61 6.73 -0.21
C ALA A 86 -7.22 5.34 -0.41
N ALA A 87 -6.50 4.42 -1.05
CA ALA A 87 -6.91 3.02 -1.13
C ALA A 87 -6.89 2.33 0.24
N LEU A 88 -5.85 2.60 1.05
CA LEU A 88 -5.75 2.04 2.40
C LEU A 88 -6.86 2.56 3.32
N LYS A 89 -7.23 3.85 3.22
CA LYS A 89 -8.37 4.43 3.95
C LYS A 89 -9.66 3.64 3.70
N ARG A 90 -9.95 3.32 2.44
CA ARG A 90 -11.10 2.47 2.10
C ARG A 90 -10.96 1.06 2.71
N SER A 91 -9.78 0.45 2.61
CA SER A 91 -9.51 -0.86 3.20
C SER A 91 -9.68 -0.85 4.73
N ALA A 92 -9.21 0.19 5.39
CA ALA A 92 -9.36 0.37 6.84
C ALA A 92 -10.84 0.45 7.25
N MET A 93 -11.65 1.21 6.52
CA MET A 93 -13.10 1.31 6.76
C MET A 93 -13.81 -0.04 6.57
N ILE A 94 -13.53 -0.76 5.48
CA ILE A 94 -14.17 -2.05 5.17
C ILE A 94 -13.81 -3.11 6.23
N ASN A 95 -12.58 -3.07 6.72
CA ASN A 95 -12.05 -4.07 7.65
C ASN A 95 -12.17 -3.65 9.12
N SER A 96 -12.66 -2.45 9.42
CA SER A 96 -12.67 -1.89 10.79
C SER A 96 -11.31 -2.02 11.47
N LEU A 97 -10.25 -1.60 10.79
CA LEU A 97 -8.89 -1.75 11.31
C LEU A 97 -8.71 -0.94 12.60
N THR A 98 -8.15 -1.59 13.61
CA THR A 98 -7.79 -0.98 14.89
C THR A 98 -6.36 -0.41 14.87
N GLY A 99 -5.49 -0.98 14.05
CA GLY A 99 -4.12 -0.54 13.89
C GLY A 99 -3.51 -1.05 12.58
N LEU A 100 -2.35 -0.51 12.25
CA LEU A 100 -1.57 -0.89 11.07
C LEU A 100 -0.20 -1.43 11.48
N CYS A 101 0.21 -2.52 10.85
CA CYS A 101 1.58 -3.00 10.84
C CYS A 101 2.20 -2.65 9.50
N ILE A 102 3.03 -1.61 9.46
CA ILE A 102 3.72 -1.17 8.25
C ILE A 102 5.04 -1.93 8.14
N THR A 103 5.18 -2.67 7.05
CA THR A 103 6.34 -3.52 6.79
C THR A 103 7.22 -2.96 5.67
N LYS A 104 8.45 -3.45 5.54
CA LYS A 104 9.37 -3.10 4.44
C LYS A 104 9.71 -1.61 4.34
N LEU A 105 9.74 -0.90 5.46
CA LEU A 105 10.14 0.50 5.51
C LEU A 105 11.58 0.68 4.98
N ASP A 106 12.46 -0.27 5.32
CA ASP A 106 13.87 -0.34 4.91
C ASP A 106 14.07 -0.33 3.38
N VAL A 107 13.09 -0.76 2.63
CA VAL A 107 13.14 -0.73 1.16
C VAL A 107 13.19 0.70 0.63
N LEU A 108 12.64 1.66 1.36
CA LEU A 108 12.62 3.07 0.99
C LEU A 108 13.90 3.84 1.38
N ASP A 109 14.81 3.23 2.18
CA ASP A 109 16.06 3.85 2.57
C ASP A 109 16.89 4.26 1.35
N GLY A 110 17.34 5.50 1.30
CA GLY A 110 18.10 6.09 0.21
C GLY A 110 17.27 6.79 -0.87
N ILE A 111 15.93 6.68 -0.85
CA ILE A 111 15.06 7.44 -1.74
C ILE A 111 14.98 8.88 -1.24
N LYS A 112 15.29 9.86 -2.09
CA LYS A 112 15.36 11.28 -1.72
C LYS A 112 13.99 11.92 -1.51
N LYS A 113 13.03 11.56 -2.34
CA LYS A 113 11.66 12.08 -2.31
C LYS A 113 10.68 10.91 -2.45
N ILE A 114 9.72 10.85 -1.56
CA ILE A 114 8.74 9.77 -1.47
C ILE A 114 7.34 10.33 -1.66
N GLY A 115 6.62 9.78 -2.63
CA GLY A 115 5.23 10.14 -2.88
C GLY A 115 4.26 9.34 -2.01
N ILE A 116 3.21 9.99 -1.53
CA ILE A 116 2.06 9.35 -0.87
C ILE A 116 0.81 9.76 -1.63
N CYS A 117 0.07 8.79 -2.17
CA CYS A 117 -1.19 9.06 -2.83
C CYS A 117 -2.28 9.32 -1.79
N VAL A 118 -2.78 10.54 -1.73
CA VAL A 118 -3.78 10.99 -0.74
C VAL A 118 -5.19 11.11 -1.30
N GLY A 119 -5.35 10.90 -2.60
CA GLY A 119 -6.64 10.98 -3.29
C GLY A 119 -6.47 10.81 -4.78
N TYR A 120 -7.55 11.00 -5.51
CA TYR A 120 -7.57 10.89 -6.97
C TYR A 120 -8.39 12.02 -7.58
N GLU A 121 -8.07 12.33 -8.84
CA GLU A 121 -8.97 13.04 -9.73
C GLU A 121 -9.67 12.02 -10.63
N LEU A 122 -10.99 11.98 -10.59
CA LEU A 122 -11.85 11.16 -11.45
C LEU A 122 -12.84 12.06 -12.18
N ASP A 123 -12.78 12.07 -13.50
CA ASP A 123 -13.67 12.84 -14.37
C ASP A 123 -13.76 14.33 -13.94
N GLY A 124 -12.60 14.95 -13.61
CA GLY A 124 -12.48 16.34 -13.18
C GLY A 124 -12.87 16.62 -11.73
N LYS A 125 -13.23 15.60 -10.95
CA LYS A 125 -13.58 15.75 -9.53
C LYS A 125 -12.52 15.12 -8.65
N LYS A 126 -12.12 15.80 -7.59
CA LYS A 126 -11.26 15.23 -6.53
C LYS A 126 -12.08 14.32 -5.63
N ILE A 127 -11.54 13.14 -5.37
CA ILE A 127 -12.09 12.13 -4.46
C ILE A 127 -10.99 11.66 -3.51
N ASP A 128 -11.36 11.35 -2.27
CA ASP A 128 -10.43 10.93 -1.20
C ASP A 128 -10.49 9.43 -0.87
N LEU A 129 -11.28 8.69 -1.64
CA LEU A 129 -11.42 7.24 -1.53
C LEU A 129 -11.30 6.60 -2.91
N LEU A 130 -10.67 5.43 -2.96
CA LEU A 130 -10.62 4.65 -4.19
C LEU A 130 -12.05 4.27 -4.64
N PRO A 131 -12.44 4.53 -5.90
CA PRO A 131 -13.76 4.14 -6.40
C PRO A 131 -13.89 2.62 -6.52
N LEU A 132 -15.10 2.14 -6.81
CA LEU A 132 -15.38 0.73 -7.03
C LEU A 132 -15.30 0.42 -8.54
N GLY A 133 -14.78 -0.77 -8.84
CA GLY A 133 -14.67 -1.25 -10.22
C GLY A 133 -13.40 -0.80 -10.93
N ALA A 134 -12.90 -1.65 -11.82
CA ALA A 134 -11.64 -1.42 -12.50
C ALA A 134 -11.70 -0.23 -13.47
N ASP A 135 -12.83 -0.06 -14.14
CA ASP A 135 -13.09 0.99 -15.12
C ASP A 135 -12.98 2.41 -14.53
N GLN A 136 -13.49 2.61 -13.32
CA GLN A 136 -13.38 3.88 -12.63
C GLN A 136 -11.95 4.10 -12.11
N VAL A 137 -11.34 3.07 -11.54
CA VAL A 137 -9.96 3.16 -11.01
C VAL A 137 -8.96 3.42 -12.15
N GLU A 138 -9.18 2.88 -13.34
CA GLU A 138 -8.32 3.11 -14.51
C GLU A 138 -8.32 4.58 -14.97
N ARG A 139 -9.45 5.29 -14.80
CA ARG A 139 -9.56 6.72 -15.10
C ARG A 139 -9.04 7.62 -14.00
N CYS A 140 -8.74 7.08 -12.82
CA CYS A 140 -8.21 7.85 -11.70
C CYS A 140 -6.81 8.37 -11.99
N LYS A 141 -6.60 9.67 -11.81
CA LYS A 141 -5.29 10.29 -11.75
C LYS A 141 -4.91 10.46 -10.28
N PRO A 142 -3.81 9.86 -9.80
CA PRO A 142 -3.42 9.96 -8.39
C PRO A 142 -3.01 11.38 -8.02
N ILE A 143 -3.38 11.80 -6.83
CA ILE A 143 -2.95 13.07 -6.23
C ILE A 143 -1.92 12.71 -5.16
N PHE A 144 -0.68 13.13 -5.38
CA PHE A 144 0.41 12.88 -4.46
C PHE A 144 0.71 14.08 -3.59
N ILE A 145 1.09 13.80 -2.34
CA ILE A 145 1.96 14.66 -1.56
C ILE A 145 3.36 14.07 -1.60
N GLU A 146 4.36 14.91 -1.54
CA GLU A 146 5.76 14.51 -1.53
C GLU A 146 6.36 14.81 -0.17
N VAL A 147 7.06 13.85 0.40
CA VAL A 147 7.82 13.99 1.65
C VAL A 147 9.29 13.73 1.40
N ASP A 148 10.15 14.32 2.22
CA ASP A 148 11.56 14.05 2.18
C ASP A 148 11.86 12.62 2.66
N GLY A 149 12.70 11.92 1.89
CA GLY A 149 13.20 10.62 2.27
C GLY A 149 14.36 10.70 3.27
N TRP A 150 15.03 9.60 3.46
CA TRP A 150 16.15 9.46 4.40
C TRP A 150 17.24 8.57 3.80
N ASP A 151 18.47 8.78 4.22
CA ASP A 151 19.63 8.02 3.73
C ASP A 151 20.05 6.92 4.71
N GLU A 152 19.71 7.07 5.98
CA GLU A 152 20.08 6.14 7.04
C GLU A 152 19.32 4.83 6.90
N SER A 153 19.94 3.72 7.33
CA SER A 153 19.25 2.42 7.34
C SER A 153 18.21 2.35 8.43
N THR A 154 17.00 1.96 8.04
CA THR A 154 15.92 1.65 8.99
C THR A 154 15.84 0.16 9.35
N PHE A 155 16.71 -0.67 8.74
CA PHE A 155 16.73 -2.11 8.98
C PHE A 155 17.12 -2.45 10.42
N GLY A 156 16.28 -3.25 11.07
CA GLY A 156 16.55 -3.75 12.43
C GLY A 156 16.28 -2.74 13.56
N ILE A 157 15.84 -1.53 13.26
CA ILE A 157 15.43 -0.55 14.28
C ILE A 157 14.17 -1.08 15.00
N LYS A 158 14.20 -0.99 16.35
CA LYS A 158 13.15 -1.56 17.20
C LYS A 158 12.22 -0.52 17.83
N SER A 159 12.62 0.73 17.81
CA SER A 159 11.86 1.83 18.41
C SER A 159 11.56 2.91 17.40
N MET A 160 10.35 3.45 17.44
CA MET A 160 9.93 4.57 16.58
C MET A 160 10.85 5.80 16.78
N ASN A 161 11.35 6.01 18.01
CA ASN A 161 12.20 7.16 18.32
C ASN A 161 13.62 7.05 17.73
N ASP A 162 14.05 5.83 17.40
CA ASP A 162 15.37 5.56 16.81
C ASP A 162 15.36 5.67 15.28
N LEU A 163 14.17 5.75 14.67
CA LEU A 163 14.04 5.97 13.23
C LEU A 163 14.54 7.36 12.82
N PRO A 164 15.10 7.52 11.60
CA PRO A 164 15.36 8.82 11.01
C PRO A 164 14.13 9.73 11.09
N LYS A 165 14.33 11.02 11.32
CA LYS A 165 13.22 11.98 11.49
C LYS A 165 12.25 11.97 10.31
N ASN A 166 12.77 11.88 9.09
CA ASN A 166 11.93 11.83 7.89
C ASN A 166 11.15 10.52 7.80
N ALA A 167 11.73 9.39 8.23
CA ALA A 167 11.02 8.11 8.32
C ALA A 167 9.87 8.17 9.35
N GLN A 168 10.12 8.81 10.50
CA GLN A 168 9.06 9.06 11.48
C GLN A 168 7.96 9.95 10.91
N LEU A 169 8.33 11.01 10.16
CA LEU A 169 7.37 11.91 9.52
C LEU A 169 6.53 11.14 8.51
N TYR A 170 7.18 10.36 7.62
CA TYR A 170 6.51 9.50 6.65
C TYR A 170 5.44 8.61 7.31
N LEU A 171 5.76 7.98 8.43
CA LEU A 171 4.83 7.10 9.15
C LEU A 171 3.68 7.83 9.85
N LYS A 172 3.83 9.14 10.12
CA LYS A 172 2.81 9.97 10.79
C LYS A 172 1.92 10.73 9.81
N THR A 173 2.34 10.81 8.54
CA THR A 173 1.58 11.45 7.46
C THR A 173 0.45 10.56 6.96
#